data_df872e8b90490d6fbcecaffd4cb50341
#
_entry.id   df872e8b90490d6fbcecaffd4cb50341
#
_cell.length_a   1.000
_cell.length_b   1.000
_cell.length_c   1.000
_cell.angle_alpha   90.00
_cell.angle_beta   90.00
_cell.angle_gamma   90.00
#
_symmetry.space_group_name_H-M   'P 1'
#
loop_
_entity.id
_entity.type
_entity.pdbx_description
1 polymer ?
#
loop_
_entity_poly.entity_id
_entity_poly.type
_entity_poly.pdbx_seq_one_letter_code
_entity_poly.pdbx_strand_id
1 'polypeptide(L)'
;DDPNKNIDFLQVNSLLYQQNSISYSLLAFLQCDDIPQVINRILGDILKQFRGDRTYIVEIDRKKQVQNCTYESTAKGVSEERDNLQNILWDDSFWWNRQITDRKSIILNTLDDMPLEAQEYRNLLEVQNIKSLMAVPLIAKDEVWGYMGIDMVSACRSWSNIDLQWFSSLANIISICIELRKSELRAKEDRLALDNSEKILRNIYKNLPAGVELYDKDGYLVDINDKELEIFGLSTKNEALGINLFDNPNIPSDIKEKLRAKENVNFSINYDFAKINKYVETQRKGIINLTTKVTALYDSQNRFINYLFINIDTTETTNAYTKIQEFENLFLLIGDYAKVGFAHFNVLTRDGYAQDTWYRNLGEKEGIPMPQVIGVYAHVVPEDQAVLKNFVREVKEGKASSLRKEVRVCRENGKYTWTSINVMVRDYRPQDGIIDMLCINYDITP
;
A
#
# COMPACT_ATOMS: atom_id res chain seq x y z
N ASP A 1 -49.62 62.27 -14.74
CA ASP A 1 -49.03 61.08 -14.15
C ASP A 1 -49.52 59.85 -14.97
N ASP A 2 -48.63 59.34 -15.80
CA ASP A 2 -48.89 58.21 -16.69
C ASP A 2 -48.69 56.89 -15.91
N PRO A 3 -49.75 56.09 -15.68
CA PRO A 3 -49.66 54.86 -14.93
C PRO A 3 -48.68 53.84 -15.55
N ASN A 4 -48.39 53.89 -16.83
CA ASN A 4 -47.47 53.02 -17.54
C ASN A 4 -46.01 53.34 -17.17
N LYS A 5 -45.64 54.57 -16.87
CA LYS A 5 -44.27 54.92 -16.41
C LYS A 5 -43.91 54.36 -15.06
N ASN A 6 -44.85 54.21 -14.15
CA ASN A 6 -44.64 53.62 -12.82
C ASN A 6 -44.45 52.10 -12.88
N ILE A 7 -45.12 51.42 -13.84
CA ILE A 7 -44.99 49.97 -14.03
C ILE A 7 -43.64 49.66 -14.64
N ASP A 8 -43.15 50.41 -15.64
CA ASP A 8 -41.84 50.25 -16.24
C ASP A 8 -40.70 50.49 -15.23
N PHE A 9 -40.82 51.50 -14.36
CA PHE A 9 -39.81 51.80 -13.35
C PHE A 9 -39.72 50.72 -12.27
N LEU A 10 -40.82 50.13 -11.84
CA LEU A 10 -40.87 49.02 -10.91
C LEU A 10 -40.31 47.74 -11.52
N GLN A 11 -40.54 47.45 -12.80
CA GLN A 11 -40.00 46.29 -13.53
C GLN A 11 -38.50 46.44 -13.74
N VAL A 12 -37.99 47.60 -14.12
CA VAL A 12 -36.58 47.89 -14.31
C VAL A 12 -35.81 47.76 -12.99
N ASN A 13 -36.36 48.30 -11.87
CA ASN A 13 -35.76 48.14 -10.56
C ASN A 13 -35.73 46.69 -10.07
N SER A 14 -36.76 45.90 -10.35
CA SER A 14 -36.80 44.46 -10.07
C SER A 14 -35.74 43.70 -10.83
N LEU A 15 -35.55 43.95 -12.13
CA LEU A 15 -34.52 43.36 -12.98
C LEU A 15 -33.10 43.72 -12.54
N LEU A 16 -32.85 45.00 -12.18
CA LEU A 16 -31.56 45.44 -11.65
C LEU A 16 -31.22 44.75 -10.31
N TYR A 17 -32.22 44.59 -9.44
CA TYR A 17 -32.06 43.92 -8.18
C TYR A 17 -31.71 42.42 -8.36
N GLN A 18 -32.40 41.79 -9.33
CA GLN A 18 -32.13 40.40 -9.72
C GLN A 18 -30.70 40.23 -10.24
N GLN A 19 -30.26 41.10 -11.13
CA GLN A 19 -28.95 41.07 -11.73
C GLN A 19 -27.81 41.25 -10.70
N ASN A 20 -28.03 42.17 -9.74
CA ASN A 20 -27.07 42.40 -8.65
C ASN A 20 -26.99 41.20 -7.71
N SER A 21 -28.10 40.55 -7.37
CA SER A 21 -28.12 39.37 -6.49
C SER A 21 -27.37 38.20 -7.09
N ILE A 22 -27.53 37.95 -8.40
CA ILE A 22 -26.75 36.93 -9.13
C ILE A 22 -25.25 37.23 -9.02
N SER A 23 -24.86 38.47 -9.31
CA SER A 23 -23.45 38.89 -9.30
C SER A 23 -22.84 38.76 -7.90
N TYR A 24 -23.55 39.12 -6.86
CA TYR A 24 -23.11 38.95 -5.47
C TYR A 24 -22.97 37.50 -5.08
N SER A 25 -23.87 36.61 -5.49
CA SER A 25 -23.81 35.17 -5.22
C SER A 25 -22.60 34.55 -5.89
N LEU A 26 -22.36 34.88 -7.15
CA LEU A 26 -21.17 34.40 -7.91
C LEU A 26 -19.87 34.89 -7.25
N LEU A 27 -19.79 36.18 -6.90
CA LEU A 27 -18.59 36.72 -6.25
C LEU A 27 -18.35 36.08 -4.87
N ALA A 28 -19.39 35.81 -4.10
CA ALA A 28 -19.26 35.10 -2.84
C ALA A 28 -18.69 33.71 -2.96
N PHE A 29 -19.07 32.92 -3.98
CA PHE A 29 -18.50 31.61 -4.28
C PHE A 29 -17.03 31.68 -4.71
N LEU A 30 -16.63 32.74 -5.44
CA LEU A 30 -15.26 32.91 -5.92
C LEU A 30 -14.29 33.38 -4.82
N GLN A 31 -14.80 34.05 -3.79
CA GLN A 31 -13.98 34.72 -2.77
C GLN A 31 -13.89 33.96 -1.44
N CYS A 32 -14.72 32.95 -1.21
CA CYS A 32 -14.78 32.25 0.07
C CYS A 32 -14.43 30.78 -0.07
N ASP A 33 -13.60 30.26 0.83
CA ASP A 33 -13.23 28.85 0.88
C ASP A 33 -14.24 27.99 1.65
N ASP A 34 -15.06 28.60 2.52
CA ASP A 34 -16.09 27.92 3.30
C ASP A 34 -17.42 27.85 2.52
N ILE A 35 -17.61 26.79 1.75
CA ILE A 35 -18.79 26.56 0.91
C ILE A 35 -20.08 26.54 1.75
N PRO A 36 -20.19 25.80 2.86
CA PRO A 36 -21.38 25.80 3.70
C PRO A 36 -21.81 27.20 4.14
N GLN A 37 -20.88 28.03 4.58
CA GLN A 37 -21.15 29.39 5.00
C GLN A 37 -21.70 30.26 3.85
N VAL A 38 -21.10 30.14 2.67
CA VAL A 38 -21.52 30.87 1.47
C VAL A 38 -22.94 30.46 1.04
N ILE A 39 -23.21 29.16 0.99
CA ILE A 39 -24.54 28.66 0.60
C ILE A 39 -25.61 29.14 1.57
N ASN A 40 -25.39 28.98 2.88
CA ASN A 40 -26.35 29.43 3.90
C ASN A 40 -26.61 30.94 3.83
N ARG A 41 -25.58 31.75 3.56
CA ARG A 41 -25.73 33.19 3.34
C ARG A 41 -26.60 33.48 2.11
N ILE A 42 -26.35 32.80 0.99
CA ILE A 42 -27.15 32.97 -0.24
C ILE A 42 -28.57 32.52 -0.02
N LEU A 43 -28.81 31.38 0.63
CA LEU A 43 -30.17 30.96 1.03
C LEU A 43 -30.88 31.99 1.90
N GLY A 44 -30.16 32.57 2.85
CA GLY A 44 -30.71 33.66 3.69
C GLY A 44 -31.06 34.93 2.91
N ASP A 45 -30.30 35.28 1.90
CA ASP A 45 -30.59 36.40 1.02
C ASP A 45 -31.78 36.10 0.08
N ILE A 46 -31.88 34.88 -0.45
CA ILE A 46 -33.06 34.41 -1.19
C ILE A 46 -34.30 34.46 -0.32
N LEU A 47 -34.21 33.97 0.91
CA LEU A 47 -35.29 33.98 1.87
C LEU A 47 -35.86 35.39 2.07
N LYS A 48 -34.99 36.38 2.26
CA LYS A 48 -35.41 37.81 2.41
C LYS A 48 -36.06 38.36 1.14
N GLN A 49 -35.48 38.06 -0.01
CA GLN A 49 -35.98 38.52 -1.31
C GLN A 49 -37.37 38.00 -1.61
N PHE A 50 -37.56 36.70 -1.40
CA PHE A 50 -38.86 36.07 -1.64
C PHE A 50 -39.82 36.22 -0.47
N ARG A 51 -39.40 36.82 0.65
CA ARG A 51 -40.18 36.90 1.90
C ARG A 51 -40.71 35.52 2.29
N GLY A 52 -39.85 34.50 2.14
CA GLY A 52 -40.15 33.14 2.52
C GLY A 52 -39.91 32.89 3.99
N ASP A 53 -40.37 31.77 4.50
CA ASP A 53 -40.15 31.38 5.89
C ASP A 53 -38.99 30.42 6.03
N ARG A 54 -38.72 29.60 4.99
CA ARG A 54 -37.66 28.63 4.95
C ARG A 54 -37.13 28.42 3.52
N THR A 55 -35.79 28.38 3.33
CA THR A 55 -35.15 27.98 2.06
C THR A 55 -34.14 26.89 2.33
N TYR A 56 -34.05 25.94 1.43
CA TYR A 56 -33.21 24.78 1.66
C TYR A 56 -32.69 24.17 0.36
N ILE A 57 -31.61 23.35 0.51
CA ILE A 57 -31.09 22.48 -0.52
C ILE A 57 -31.11 21.06 0.00
N VAL A 58 -31.69 20.18 -0.80
CA VAL A 58 -31.70 18.74 -0.57
C VAL A 58 -30.83 18.05 -1.61
N GLU A 59 -29.86 17.25 -1.16
CA GLU A 59 -29.03 16.43 -2.01
C GLU A 59 -29.58 14.99 -2.09
N ILE A 60 -29.50 14.37 -3.26
CA ILE A 60 -29.96 13.00 -3.52
C ILE A 60 -28.76 12.09 -3.65
N ASP A 61 -28.64 11.10 -2.76
CA ASP A 61 -27.68 10.00 -2.90
C ASP A 61 -28.36 8.80 -3.58
N ARG A 62 -28.24 8.72 -4.91
CA ARG A 62 -28.84 7.64 -5.69
C ARG A 62 -28.26 6.27 -5.39
N LYS A 63 -27.02 6.20 -4.88
CA LYS A 63 -26.40 4.90 -4.51
C LYS A 63 -27.01 4.32 -3.24
N LYS A 64 -27.32 5.19 -2.29
CA LYS A 64 -27.96 4.81 -1.03
C LYS A 64 -29.48 4.89 -1.08
N GLN A 65 -30.03 5.41 -2.17
CA GLN A 65 -31.47 5.68 -2.32
C GLN A 65 -32.03 6.55 -1.18
N VAL A 66 -31.34 7.63 -0.85
CA VAL A 66 -31.75 8.57 0.19
C VAL A 66 -31.56 10.01 -0.27
N GLN A 67 -32.31 10.90 0.37
CA GLN A 67 -32.12 12.34 0.26
C GLN A 67 -31.83 12.95 1.62
N ASN A 68 -31.04 14.02 1.64
CA ASN A 68 -30.64 14.73 2.83
C ASN A 68 -30.78 16.24 2.64
N CYS A 69 -31.39 16.91 3.58
CA CYS A 69 -31.36 18.38 3.63
C CYS A 69 -29.97 18.81 4.07
N THR A 70 -29.16 19.30 3.11
CA THR A 70 -27.75 19.65 3.38
C THR A 70 -27.62 21.08 3.89
N TYR A 71 -28.42 22.01 3.36
CA TYR A 71 -28.38 23.41 3.69
C TYR A 71 -29.78 23.95 3.95
N GLU A 72 -29.93 24.80 4.95
CA GLU A 72 -31.20 25.44 5.30
C GLU A 72 -30.98 26.82 5.87
N SER A 73 -31.85 27.74 5.54
CA SER A 73 -31.96 29.05 6.17
C SER A 73 -33.41 29.37 6.51
N THR A 74 -33.68 29.83 7.73
CA THR A 74 -35.02 30.07 8.26
C THR A 74 -35.25 31.52 8.65
N ALA A 75 -36.50 31.98 8.55
CA ALA A 75 -36.90 33.25 9.07
C ALA A 75 -36.96 33.22 10.62
N LYS A 76 -36.89 34.39 11.24
CA LYS A 76 -36.93 34.49 12.70
C LYS A 76 -38.24 33.90 13.26
N GLY A 77 -38.11 32.91 14.13
CA GLY A 77 -39.24 32.24 14.78
C GLY A 77 -39.79 31.03 14.03
N VAL A 78 -39.18 30.66 12.94
CA VAL A 78 -39.48 29.41 12.19
C VAL A 78 -38.49 28.32 12.60
N SER A 79 -38.96 27.08 12.79
CA SER A 79 -38.13 25.94 13.14
C SER A 79 -37.22 25.54 11.98
N GLU A 80 -35.99 25.15 12.30
CA GLU A 80 -35.10 24.45 11.37
C GLU A 80 -35.49 22.97 11.28
N GLU A 81 -35.57 22.44 10.07
CA GLU A 81 -35.94 21.04 9.80
C GLU A 81 -34.78 20.22 9.20
N ARG A 82 -33.66 20.84 8.97
CA ARG A 82 -32.48 20.17 8.34
C ARG A 82 -32.12 18.86 9.03
N ASP A 83 -32.06 18.84 10.35
CA ASP A 83 -31.63 17.65 11.09
C ASP A 83 -32.70 16.54 11.11
N ASN A 84 -33.98 16.93 10.93
CA ASN A 84 -35.11 16.00 10.80
C ASN A 84 -35.23 15.40 9.39
N LEU A 85 -34.64 16.05 8.40
CA LEU A 85 -34.72 15.66 6.98
C LEU A 85 -33.42 15.00 6.51
N GLN A 86 -32.92 14.01 7.28
CA GLN A 86 -31.74 13.23 6.95
C GLN A 86 -32.11 11.78 6.64
N ASN A 87 -31.46 11.20 5.64
CA ASN A 87 -31.66 9.80 5.21
C ASN A 87 -33.10 9.46 4.87
N ILE A 88 -33.85 10.42 4.33
CA ILE A 88 -35.19 10.19 3.84
C ILE A 88 -35.13 9.33 2.59
N LEU A 89 -35.97 8.30 2.50
CA LEU A 89 -36.00 7.39 1.34
C LEU A 89 -36.23 8.17 0.03
N TRP A 90 -35.37 7.94 -0.94
CA TRP A 90 -35.56 8.41 -2.30
C TRP A 90 -35.99 7.25 -3.20
N ASP A 91 -37.23 7.28 -3.66
CA ASP A 91 -37.79 6.33 -4.57
C ASP A 91 -38.50 7.09 -5.70
N ASP A 92 -38.07 6.89 -6.93
CA ASP A 92 -38.62 7.57 -8.12
C ASP A 92 -40.09 7.16 -8.41
N SER A 93 -40.63 6.16 -7.71
CA SER A 93 -42.06 5.82 -7.77
C SER A 93 -42.94 6.88 -7.08
N PHE A 94 -42.42 7.59 -6.11
CA PHE A 94 -43.15 8.68 -5.45
C PHE A 94 -43.30 9.90 -6.37
N TRP A 95 -44.49 10.50 -6.33
CA TRP A 95 -44.82 11.62 -7.20
C TRP A 95 -43.80 12.76 -7.13
N TRP A 96 -43.43 13.18 -5.92
CA TRP A 96 -42.46 14.25 -5.70
C TRP A 96 -41.11 13.94 -6.33
N ASN A 97 -40.57 12.78 -6.04
CA ASN A 97 -39.26 12.36 -6.52
C ASN A 97 -39.24 12.25 -8.04
N ARG A 98 -40.31 11.73 -8.64
CA ARG A 98 -40.48 11.65 -10.09
C ARG A 98 -40.52 13.04 -10.76
N GLN A 99 -41.25 14.04 -10.14
CA GLN A 99 -41.26 15.40 -10.69
C GLN A 99 -39.83 15.97 -10.73
N ILE A 100 -39.09 15.86 -9.62
CA ILE A 100 -37.71 16.36 -9.53
C ILE A 100 -36.78 15.61 -10.51
N THR A 101 -36.87 14.28 -10.59
CA THR A 101 -36.07 13.46 -11.52
C THR A 101 -36.38 13.81 -12.99
N ASP A 102 -37.64 14.10 -13.32
CA ASP A 102 -38.09 14.55 -14.65
C ASP A 102 -37.71 16.02 -14.92
N ARG A 103 -36.94 16.67 -14.06
CA ARG A 103 -36.51 18.07 -14.16
C ARG A 103 -37.69 19.06 -14.12
N LYS A 104 -38.80 18.69 -13.50
CA LYS A 104 -39.97 19.53 -13.32
C LYS A 104 -39.93 20.24 -11.99
N SER A 105 -40.29 21.52 -11.99
CA SER A 105 -40.50 22.30 -10.77
C SER A 105 -41.83 21.96 -10.12
N ILE A 106 -41.87 22.00 -8.80
CA ILE A 106 -43.07 21.80 -8.02
C ILE A 106 -43.49 23.15 -7.47
N ILE A 107 -44.74 23.55 -7.69
CA ILE A 107 -45.32 24.78 -7.18
C ILE A 107 -46.63 24.43 -6.50
N LEU A 108 -46.74 24.76 -5.21
CA LEU A 108 -47.94 24.56 -4.42
C LEU A 108 -48.30 25.90 -3.80
N ASN A 109 -49.40 26.52 -4.25
CA ASN A 109 -49.91 27.73 -3.62
C ASN A 109 -50.67 27.42 -2.31
N THR A 110 -51.23 26.20 -2.28
CA THR A 110 -51.79 25.54 -1.08
C THR A 110 -51.48 24.06 -1.14
N LEU A 111 -51.55 23.33 -0.02
CA LEU A 111 -51.39 21.88 -0.02
C LEU A 111 -52.48 21.13 -0.76
N ASP A 112 -53.63 21.81 -1.02
CA ASP A 112 -54.72 21.22 -1.80
C ASP A 112 -54.41 21.16 -3.29
N ASP A 113 -53.36 21.82 -3.76
CA ASP A 113 -52.86 21.73 -5.12
C ASP A 113 -52.10 20.40 -5.38
N MET A 114 -51.83 19.63 -4.32
CA MET A 114 -51.15 18.32 -4.46
C MET A 114 -52.11 17.27 -5.00
N PRO A 115 -51.61 16.46 -5.97
CA PRO A 115 -52.41 15.33 -6.47
C PRO A 115 -52.55 14.23 -5.41
N LEU A 116 -53.64 13.46 -5.51
CA LEU A 116 -53.93 12.36 -4.58
C LEU A 116 -52.80 11.33 -4.44
N GLU A 117 -52.04 11.14 -5.53
CA GLU A 117 -50.87 10.23 -5.56
C GLU A 117 -49.67 10.74 -4.76
N ALA A 118 -49.70 11.98 -4.29
CA ALA A 118 -48.63 12.61 -3.50
C ALA A 118 -48.92 12.62 -1.99
N GLN A 119 -49.86 11.81 -1.51
CA GLN A 119 -50.32 11.83 -0.13
C GLN A 119 -49.22 11.61 0.91
N GLU A 120 -48.21 10.79 0.59
CA GLU A 120 -47.08 10.56 1.50
C GLU A 120 -46.27 11.82 1.76
N TYR A 121 -45.97 12.59 0.71
CA TYR A 121 -45.30 13.87 0.83
C TYR A 121 -46.20 14.93 1.48
N ARG A 122 -47.51 14.90 1.21
CA ARG A 122 -48.46 15.80 1.90
C ARG A 122 -48.37 15.67 3.41
N ASN A 123 -48.36 14.47 3.94
CA ASN A 123 -48.25 14.23 5.38
C ASN A 123 -46.92 14.79 5.95
N LEU A 124 -45.82 14.66 5.19
CA LEU A 124 -44.53 15.22 5.58
C LEU A 124 -44.57 16.74 5.64
N LEU A 125 -45.21 17.40 4.69
CA LEU A 125 -45.34 18.85 4.59
C LEU A 125 -46.27 19.40 5.71
N GLU A 126 -47.36 18.68 6.00
CA GLU A 126 -48.29 19.04 7.11
C GLU A 126 -47.63 18.98 8.47
N VAL A 127 -46.80 17.97 8.75
CA VAL A 127 -46.03 17.86 9.99
C VAL A 127 -45.08 19.06 10.17
N GLN A 128 -44.52 19.57 9.08
CA GLN A 128 -43.65 20.74 9.08
C GLN A 128 -44.43 22.08 9.05
N ASN A 129 -45.76 22.08 9.13
CA ASN A 129 -46.65 23.22 9.05
C ASN A 129 -46.51 24.02 7.75
N ILE A 130 -46.08 23.41 6.66
CA ILE A 130 -45.93 24.09 5.38
C ILE A 130 -47.30 24.36 4.78
N LYS A 131 -47.52 25.58 4.32
CA LYS A 131 -48.80 26.06 3.74
C LYS A 131 -48.72 26.23 2.24
N SER A 132 -47.58 26.68 1.75
CA SER A 132 -47.27 26.80 0.31
C SER A 132 -45.76 26.63 0.09
N LEU A 133 -45.38 26.17 -1.07
CA LEU A 133 -43.98 25.99 -1.39
C LEU A 133 -43.68 26.07 -2.90
N MET A 134 -42.39 26.24 -3.20
CA MET A 134 -41.84 26.08 -4.53
C MET A 134 -40.53 25.29 -4.42
N ALA A 135 -40.39 24.25 -5.22
CA ALA A 135 -39.17 23.45 -5.30
C ALA A 135 -38.71 23.30 -6.76
N VAL A 136 -37.42 23.47 -7.00
CA VAL A 136 -36.81 23.40 -8.33
C VAL A 136 -35.64 22.45 -8.32
N PRO A 137 -35.46 21.61 -9.37
CA PRO A 137 -34.37 20.67 -9.46
C PRO A 137 -33.01 21.39 -9.58
N LEU A 138 -32.00 20.83 -8.97
CA LEU A 138 -30.59 21.22 -9.11
C LEU A 138 -29.92 20.28 -10.12
N ILE A 139 -29.47 20.87 -11.22
CA ILE A 139 -28.95 20.10 -12.38
C ILE A 139 -27.48 20.46 -12.60
N ALA A 140 -26.62 19.43 -12.74
CA ALA A 140 -25.25 19.60 -13.17
C ALA A 140 -24.88 18.44 -14.11
N LYS A 141 -24.16 18.74 -15.20
CA LYS A 141 -23.71 17.71 -16.19
C LYS A 141 -24.86 16.81 -16.68
N ASP A 142 -26.01 17.40 -16.94
CA ASP A 142 -27.23 16.71 -17.35
C ASP A 142 -27.84 15.73 -16.33
N GLU A 143 -27.40 15.74 -15.08
CA GLU A 143 -27.96 14.93 -14.01
C GLU A 143 -28.61 15.81 -12.94
N VAL A 144 -29.76 15.35 -12.42
CA VAL A 144 -30.39 15.94 -11.25
C VAL A 144 -29.70 15.35 -10.01
N TRP A 145 -29.03 16.19 -9.24
CA TRP A 145 -28.32 15.79 -8.02
C TRP A 145 -29.03 16.21 -6.74
N GLY A 146 -30.07 17.03 -6.85
CA GLY A 146 -30.83 17.52 -5.71
C GLY A 146 -31.93 18.47 -6.13
N TYR A 147 -32.45 19.20 -5.19
CA TYR A 147 -33.41 20.29 -5.45
C TYR A 147 -33.27 21.39 -4.40
N MET A 148 -33.66 22.60 -4.79
CA MET A 148 -33.74 23.76 -3.90
C MET A 148 -35.21 24.14 -3.68
N GLY A 149 -35.59 24.36 -2.43
CA GLY A 149 -36.94 24.69 -2.09
C GLY A 149 -37.06 25.98 -1.29
N ILE A 150 -38.24 26.58 -1.32
CA ILE A 150 -38.66 27.67 -0.48
C ILE A 150 -40.07 27.42 0.03
N ASP A 151 -40.26 27.51 1.35
CA ASP A 151 -41.51 27.20 2.04
C ASP A 151 -42.08 28.43 2.71
N MET A 152 -43.41 28.43 2.78
CA MET A 152 -44.21 29.36 3.61
C MET A 152 -44.89 28.56 4.71
N VAL A 153 -44.58 28.89 5.96
CA VAL A 153 -45.17 28.32 7.18
C VAL A 153 -46.18 29.25 7.82
N SER A 154 -45.92 30.55 7.75
CA SER A 154 -46.75 31.60 8.37
C SER A 154 -48.09 31.80 7.65
N ALA A 155 -48.11 31.85 6.33
CA ALA A 155 -49.29 32.08 5.49
C ALA A 155 -49.18 31.41 4.13
N CYS A 156 -50.31 31.16 3.45
CA CYS A 156 -50.27 30.74 2.05
C CYS A 156 -49.77 31.88 1.15
N ARG A 157 -49.04 31.53 0.11
CA ARG A 157 -48.55 32.44 -0.92
C ARG A 157 -48.82 31.88 -2.31
N SER A 158 -49.35 32.73 -3.21
CA SER A 158 -49.41 32.41 -4.63
C SER A 158 -48.09 32.75 -5.28
N TRP A 159 -47.45 31.75 -5.88
CA TRP A 159 -46.20 31.90 -6.60
C TRP A 159 -46.50 32.28 -8.07
N SER A 160 -45.83 33.33 -8.56
CA SER A 160 -45.96 33.75 -9.95
C SER A 160 -44.95 33.04 -10.84
N ASN A 161 -45.20 33.04 -12.16
CA ASN A 161 -44.23 32.54 -13.15
C ASN A 161 -42.90 33.31 -13.09
N ILE A 162 -42.91 34.57 -12.68
CA ILE A 162 -41.69 35.37 -12.51
C ILE A 162 -40.91 34.86 -11.28
N ASP A 163 -41.60 34.56 -10.17
CA ASP A 163 -40.96 33.92 -9.00
C ASP A 163 -40.29 32.63 -9.38
N LEU A 164 -40.98 31.77 -10.15
CA LEU A 164 -40.41 30.49 -10.60
C LEU A 164 -39.16 30.68 -11.45
N GLN A 165 -39.24 31.52 -12.48
CA GLN A 165 -38.08 31.75 -13.37
C GLN A 165 -36.90 32.31 -12.62
N TRP A 166 -37.13 33.22 -11.68
CA TRP A 166 -36.07 33.80 -10.85
C TRP A 166 -35.47 32.79 -9.90
N PHE A 167 -36.29 32.05 -9.19
CA PHE A 167 -35.84 31.02 -8.25
C PHE A 167 -35.08 29.89 -8.96
N SER A 168 -35.55 29.46 -10.14
CA SER A 168 -34.87 28.47 -10.99
C SER A 168 -33.51 28.98 -11.47
N SER A 169 -33.42 30.27 -11.84
CA SER A 169 -32.14 30.86 -12.26
C SER A 169 -31.11 30.85 -11.14
N LEU A 170 -31.53 31.20 -9.92
CA LEU A 170 -30.67 31.14 -8.72
C LEU A 170 -30.23 29.70 -8.41
N ALA A 171 -31.17 28.75 -8.47
CA ALA A 171 -30.89 27.34 -8.26
C ALA A 171 -29.85 26.79 -9.27
N ASN A 172 -29.97 27.14 -10.55
CA ASN A 172 -29.02 26.76 -11.57
C ASN A 172 -27.62 27.33 -11.30
N ILE A 173 -27.54 28.61 -10.89
CA ILE A 173 -26.25 29.23 -10.55
C ILE A 173 -25.63 28.54 -9.35
N ILE A 174 -26.38 28.33 -8.29
CA ILE A 174 -25.92 27.63 -7.08
C ILE A 174 -25.44 26.21 -7.45
N SER A 175 -26.23 25.50 -8.28
CA SER A 175 -25.88 24.16 -8.75
C SER A 175 -24.55 24.13 -9.48
N ILE A 176 -24.34 25.05 -10.42
CA ILE A 176 -23.08 25.17 -11.18
C ILE A 176 -21.92 25.52 -10.25
N CYS A 177 -22.07 26.47 -9.35
CA CYS A 177 -21.04 26.89 -8.41
C CYS A 177 -20.61 25.75 -7.46
N ILE A 178 -21.57 25.01 -6.91
CA ILE A 178 -21.31 23.86 -6.05
C ILE A 178 -20.52 22.78 -6.82
N GLU A 179 -20.94 22.47 -8.04
CA GLU A 179 -20.28 21.43 -8.86
C GLU A 179 -18.86 21.85 -9.27
N LEU A 180 -18.67 23.10 -9.68
CA LEU A 180 -17.34 23.64 -9.98
C LEU A 180 -16.41 23.51 -8.79
N ARG A 181 -16.88 23.89 -7.60
CA ARG A 181 -16.06 23.81 -6.38
C ARG A 181 -15.76 22.37 -5.98
N LYS A 182 -16.74 21.47 -6.06
CA LYS A 182 -16.52 20.04 -5.84
C LYS A 182 -15.46 19.49 -6.82
N SER A 183 -15.50 19.91 -8.09
CA SER A 183 -14.52 19.54 -9.10
C SER A 183 -13.11 20.06 -8.82
N GLU A 184 -12.99 21.32 -8.39
CA GLU A 184 -11.72 21.92 -7.99
C GLU A 184 -11.08 21.20 -6.79
N LEU A 185 -11.89 20.90 -5.76
CA LEU A 185 -11.40 20.16 -4.58
C LEU A 185 -10.90 18.78 -4.95
N ARG A 186 -11.64 18.03 -5.76
CA ARG A 186 -11.20 16.70 -6.26
C ARG A 186 -9.91 16.81 -7.05
N ALA A 187 -9.82 17.75 -7.98
CA ALA A 187 -8.61 17.95 -8.76
C ALA A 187 -7.38 18.28 -7.89
N LYS A 188 -7.59 19.05 -6.80
CA LYS A 188 -6.54 19.36 -5.82
C LYS A 188 -6.11 18.13 -5.03
N GLU A 189 -7.07 17.31 -4.58
CA GLU A 189 -6.80 16.05 -3.88
C GLU A 189 -6.06 15.06 -4.78
N ASP A 190 -6.51 14.87 -6.01
CA ASP A 190 -5.86 13.99 -6.99
C ASP A 190 -4.42 14.42 -7.28
N ARG A 191 -4.21 15.74 -7.41
CA ARG A 191 -2.86 16.30 -7.62
C ARG A 191 -1.95 16.06 -6.41
N LEU A 192 -2.46 16.23 -5.19
CA LEU A 192 -1.71 15.94 -3.96
C LEU A 192 -1.40 14.45 -3.83
N ALA A 193 -2.34 13.58 -4.16
CA ALA A 193 -2.15 12.13 -4.15
C ALA A 193 -1.08 11.71 -5.17
N LEU A 194 -1.11 12.29 -6.38
CA LEU A 194 -0.11 12.06 -7.41
C LEU A 194 1.29 12.52 -6.96
N ASP A 195 1.42 13.75 -6.44
CA ASP A 195 2.70 14.31 -5.96
C ASP A 195 3.28 13.44 -4.81
N ASN A 196 2.42 13.01 -3.88
CA ASN A 196 2.85 12.09 -2.82
C ASN A 196 3.29 10.72 -3.36
N SER A 197 2.57 10.17 -4.34
CA SER A 197 2.95 8.91 -4.98
C SER A 197 4.29 9.02 -5.71
N GLU A 198 4.50 10.10 -6.46
CA GLU A 198 5.79 10.36 -7.12
C GLU A 198 6.94 10.49 -6.13
N LYS A 199 6.73 11.20 -5.01
CA LYS A 199 7.74 11.33 -3.95
C LYS A 199 8.09 9.99 -3.31
N ILE A 200 7.09 9.15 -3.03
CA ILE A 200 7.30 7.81 -2.48
C ILE A 200 8.10 6.96 -3.46
N LEU A 201 7.71 6.91 -4.73
CA LEU A 201 8.42 6.16 -5.76
C LEU A 201 9.86 6.63 -5.91
N ARG A 202 10.10 7.94 -5.93
CA ARG A 202 11.46 8.53 -5.98
C ARG A 202 12.29 8.14 -4.76
N ASN A 203 11.70 8.16 -3.56
CA ASN A 203 12.39 7.76 -2.34
C ASN A 203 12.72 6.25 -2.34
N ILE A 204 11.79 5.40 -2.80
CA ILE A 204 12.04 3.97 -2.97
C ILE A 204 13.21 3.77 -3.94
N TYR A 205 13.14 4.35 -5.12
CA TYR A 205 14.18 4.25 -6.15
C TYR A 205 15.56 4.67 -5.63
N LYS A 206 15.63 5.79 -4.89
CA LYS A 206 16.87 6.33 -4.34
C LYS A 206 17.46 5.46 -3.23
N ASN A 207 16.61 4.88 -2.35
CA ASN A 207 17.05 4.18 -1.15
C ASN A 207 17.00 2.64 -1.26
N LEU A 208 16.71 2.10 -2.45
CA LEU A 208 16.78 0.66 -2.67
C LEU A 208 18.19 0.13 -2.34
N PRO A 209 18.33 -1.00 -1.59
CA PRO A 209 19.62 -1.63 -1.32
C PRO A 209 20.17 -2.40 -2.53
N ALA A 210 19.65 -2.15 -3.69
CA ALA A 210 20.06 -2.71 -4.99
C ALA A 210 20.32 -1.59 -5.97
N GLY A 211 21.29 -1.75 -6.83
CA GLY A 211 21.51 -0.87 -7.95
C GLY A 211 20.38 -0.99 -8.97
N VAL A 212 19.97 0.14 -9.52
CA VAL A 212 18.93 0.17 -10.56
C VAL A 212 19.46 0.96 -11.75
N GLU A 213 19.36 0.35 -12.93
CA GLU A 213 19.65 0.98 -14.20
C GLU A 213 18.41 0.95 -15.08
N LEU A 214 18.14 2.05 -15.75
CA LEU A 214 17.06 2.17 -16.71
C LEU A 214 17.67 2.42 -18.10
N TYR A 215 17.40 1.52 -19.04
CA TYR A 215 17.81 1.66 -20.44
C TYR A 215 16.57 1.94 -21.30
N ASP A 216 16.76 2.75 -22.32
CA ASP A 216 15.71 3.00 -23.31
C ASP A 216 15.45 1.79 -24.22
N LYS A 217 14.50 1.92 -25.13
CA LYS A 217 14.13 0.86 -26.08
C LYS A 217 15.26 0.43 -27.02
N ASP A 218 16.25 1.30 -27.24
CA ASP A 218 17.40 1.06 -28.11
C ASP A 218 18.63 0.57 -27.34
N GLY A 219 18.49 0.44 -26.00
CA GLY A 219 19.49 -0.11 -25.09
C GLY A 219 20.47 0.92 -24.54
N TYR A 220 20.20 2.23 -24.67
CA TYR A 220 21.02 3.27 -24.06
C TYR A 220 20.61 3.55 -22.62
N LEU A 221 21.58 3.67 -21.74
CA LEU A 221 21.35 3.98 -20.33
C LEU A 221 20.81 5.41 -20.17
N VAL A 222 19.63 5.54 -19.56
CA VAL A 222 18.94 6.82 -19.35
C VAL A 222 18.87 7.26 -17.90
N ASP A 223 18.93 6.33 -16.95
CA ASP A 223 19.00 6.67 -15.52
C ASP A 223 19.58 5.53 -14.68
N ILE A 224 20.18 5.91 -13.51
CA ILE A 224 20.68 5.01 -12.48
C ILE A 224 20.38 5.58 -11.10
N ASN A 225 20.22 4.72 -10.07
CA ASN A 225 20.03 5.17 -8.69
C ASN A 225 21.36 5.35 -7.94
N ASP A 226 21.30 5.90 -6.73
CA ASP A 226 22.49 6.18 -5.91
C ASP A 226 23.25 4.87 -5.55
N LYS A 227 22.55 3.76 -5.37
CA LYS A 227 23.18 2.46 -5.07
C LYS A 227 23.98 1.93 -6.25
N GLU A 228 23.53 2.16 -7.47
CA GLU A 228 24.28 1.79 -8.67
C GLU A 228 25.58 2.60 -8.79
N LEU A 229 25.54 3.89 -8.47
CA LEU A 229 26.76 4.72 -8.39
C LEU A 229 27.77 4.10 -7.42
N GLU A 230 27.32 3.64 -6.25
CA GLU A 230 28.16 2.99 -5.25
C GLU A 230 28.73 1.65 -5.77
N ILE A 231 27.87 0.77 -6.34
CA ILE A 231 28.29 -0.54 -6.87
C ILE A 231 29.36 -0.36 -7.96
N PHE A 232 29.19 0.58 -8.83
CA PHE A 232 30.09 0.81 -9.97
C PHE A 232 31.24 1.81 -9.69
N GLY A 233 31.25 2.43 -8.50
CA GLY A 233 32.29 3.39 -8.12
C GLY A 233 32.28 4.65 -8.99
N LEU A 234 31.10 5.13 -9.32
CA LEU A 234 30.87 6.36 -10.11
C LEU A 234 30.60 7.54 -9.19
N SER A 235 31.07 8.72 -9.56
CA SER A 235 30.83 9.93 -8.80
C SER A 235 29.51 10.61 -9.18
N THR A 236 29.13 10.50 -10.44
CA THR A 236 27.92 11.10 -10.99
C THR A 236 27.25 10.18 -12.03
N LYS A 237 25.94 10.33 -12.20
CA LYS A 237 25.19 9.61 -13.23
C LYS A 237 25.71 9.89 -14.65
N ASN A 238 26.16 11.10 -14.91
CA ASN A 238 26.61 11.54 -16.23
C ASN A 238 27.81 10.73 -16.75
N GLU A 239 28.58 10.10 -15.87
CA GLU A 239 29.72 9.26 -16.25
C GLU A 239 29.29 7.97 -16.97
N ALA A 240 28.05 7.51 -16.76
CA ALA A 240 27.51 6.28 -17.32
C ALA A 240 26.36 6.50 -18.33
N LEU A 241 25.69 7.65 -18.32
CA LEU A 241 24.55 7.91 -19.20
C LEU A 241 24.95 7.81 -20.68
N GLY A 242 24.09 7.20 -21.48
CA GLY A 242 24.29 7.01 -22.93
C GLY A 242 25.12 5.79 -23.32
N ILE A 243 25.56 4.97 -22.34
CA ILE A 243 26.22 3.69 -22.64
C ILE A 243 25.17 2.70 -23.15
N ASN A 244 25.53 1.90 -24.17
CA ASN A 244 24.63 0.90 -24.69
C ASN A 244 24.85 -0.45 -23.99
N LEU A 245 23.79 -1.04 -23.46
CA LEU A 245 23.82 -2.34 -22.78
C LEU A 245 24.35 -3.49 -23.68
N PHE A 246 24.10 -3.40 -24.99
CA PHE A 246 24.55 -4.42 -25.95
C PHE A 246 26.05 -4.36 -26.23
N ASP A 247 26.70 -3.23 -25.94
CA ASP A 247 28.15 -3.06 -26.06
C ASP A 247 28.91 -3.49 -24.79
N ASN A 248 28.21 -3.70 -23.66
CA ASN A 248 28.83 -4.14 -22.43
C ASN A 248 29.44 -5.54 -22.54
N PRO A 249 30.78 -5.69 -22.44
CA PRO A 249 31.46 -6.98 -22.62
C PRO A 249 31.24 -7.95 -21.47
N ASN A 250 30.75 -7.51 -20.32
CA ASN A 250 30.44 -8.37 -19.17
C ASN A 250 29.09 -9.08 -19.33
N ILE A 251 28.18 -8.57 -20.17
CA ILE A 251 26.91 -9.23 -20.41
C ILE A 251 27.09 -10.36 -21.44
N PRO A 252 26.76 -11.61 -21.10
CA PRO A 252 26.88 -12.76 -22.00
C PRO A 252 26.05 -12.62 -23.28
N SER A 253 26.51 -13.18 -24.38
CA SER A 253 25.87 -13.06 -25.69
C SER A 253 24.46 -13.65 -25.72
N ASP A 254 24.23 -14.78 -25.05
CA ASP A 254 22.90 -15.40 -24.93
C ASP A 254 21.91 -14.54 -24.16
N ILE A 255 22.38 -13.83 -23.13
CA ILE A 255 21.57 -12.84 -22.40
C ILE A 255 21.22 -11.66 -23.31
N LYS A 256 22.19 -11.14 -24.07
CA LYS A 256 21.92 -10.06 -25.04
C LYS A 256 20.89 -10.45 -26.08
N GLU A 257 20.88 -11.71 -26.55
CA GLU A 257 19.87 -12.20 -27.49
C GLU A 257 18.47 -12.24 -26.88
N LYS A 258 18.34 -12.74 -25.64
CA LYS A 258 17.07 -12.71 -24.88
C LYS A 258 16.57 -11.29 -24.65
N LEU A 259 17.47 -10.36 -24.33
CA LEU A 259 17.10 -8.95 -24.17
C LEU A 259 16.58 -8.33 -25.48
N ARG A 260 17.23 -8.65 -26.63
CA ARG A 260 16.70 -8.21 -27.95
C ARG A 260 15.31 -8.78 -28.23
N ALA A 261 15.03 -9.99 -27.74
CA ALA A 261 13.69 -10.60 -27.78
C ALA A 261 12.72 -10.01 -26.73
N LYS A 262 13.19 -9.05 -25.90
CA LYS A 262 12.41 -8.40 -24.82
C LYS A 262 11.96 -9.39 -23.74
N GLU A 263 12.73 -10.43 -23.51
CA GLU A 263 12.49 -11.40 -22.46
C GLU A 263 13.01 -10.87 -21.12
N ASN A 264 12.28 -11.21 -20.04
CA ASN A 264 12.76 -11.00 -18.69
C ASN A 264 13.84 -12.03 -18.38
N VAL A 265 14.99 -11.59 -17.87
CA VAL A 265 16.11 -12.47 -17.57
C VAL A 265 16.62 -12.28 -16.15
N ASN A 266 17.17 -13.35 -15.59
CA ASN A 266 17.87 -13.32 -14.30
C ASN A 266 19.19 -14.09 -14.49
N PHE A 267 20.31 -13.46 -14.14
CA PHE A 267 21.63 -14.05 -14.32
C PHE A 267 22.62 -13.53 -13.28
N SER A 268 23.67 -14.30 -13.02
CA SER A 268 24.79 -13.91 -12.17
C SER A 268 26.09 -13.97 -12.98
N ILE A 269 26.92 -12.97 -12.79
CA ILE A 269 28.19 -12.85 -13.52
C ILE A 269 29.31 -12.37 -12.59
N ASN A 270 30.53 -12.74 -12.97
CA ASN A 270 31.75 -12.12 -12.47
C ASN A 270 32.02 -10.86 -13.30
N TYR A 271 31.58 -9.71 -12.78
CA TYR A 271 31.70 -8.44 -13.47
C TYR A 271 33.12 -7.89 -13.31
N ASP A 272 33.83 -7.80 -14.44
CA ASP A 272 35.21 -7.36 -14.50
C ASP A 272 35.30 -5.89 -14.96
N PHE A 273 35.73 -5.01 -14.06
CA PHE A 273 35.86 -3.58 -14.33
C PHE A 273 36.95 -3.29 -15.37
N ALA A 274 37.96 -4.14 -15.51
CA ALA A 274 39.01 -3.92 -16.52
C ALA A 274 38.46 -3.97 -17.95
N LYS A 275 37.37 -4.72 -18.19
CA LYS A 275 36.72 -4.83 -19.51
C LYS A 275 35.99 -3.59 -19.93
N ILE A 276 35.50 -2.78 -18.97
CA ILE A 276 34.67 -1.60 -19.24
C ILE A 276 35.43 -0.27 -19.21
N ASN A 277 36.70 -0.25 -18.81
CA ASN A 277 37.52 0.97 -18.73
C ASN A 277 37.60 1.78 -20.04
N LYS A 278 37.21 1.17 -21.16
CA LYS A 278 37.14 1.87 -22.47
C LYS A 278 35.83 2.66 -22.64
N TYR A 279 34.84 2.37 -21.84
CA TYR A 279 33.47 2.93 -21.95
C TYR A 279 33.12 3.84 -20.78
N VAL A 280 33.66 3.54 -19.59
CA VAL A 280 33.35 4.26 -18.34
C VAL A 280 34.63 4.44 -17.53
N GLU A 281 34.86 5.68 -17.07
CA GLU A 281 35.87 5.94 -16.04
C GLU A 281 35.26 5.60 -14.67
N THR A 282 35.70 4.50 -14.06
CA THR A 282 35.28 4.08 -12.73
C THR A 282 36.46 4.04 -11.76
N GLN A 283 36.20 4.44 -10.51
CA GLN A 283 37.18 4.31 -9.42
C GLN A 283 37.30 2.86 -8.93
N ARG A 284 36.31 2.00 -9.22
CA ARG A 284 36.30 0.59 -8.80
C ARG A 284 37.16 -0.27 -9.73
N LYS A 285 37.93 -1.17 -9.13
CA LYS A 285 38.82 -2.08 -9.84
C LYS A 285 38.55 -3.52 -9.41
N GLY A 286 38.99 -4.46 -10.24
CA GLY A 286 38.88 -5.88 -9.98
C GLY A 286 37.58 -6.47 -10.47
N ILE A 287 37.17 -7.57 -9.84
CA ILE A 287 35.99 -8.35 -10.21
C ILE A 287 35.03 -8.38 -9.03
N ILE A 288 33.75 -8.20 -9.31
CA ILE A 288 32.65 -8.38 -8.33
C ILE A 288 31.71 -9.49 -8.81
N ASN A 289 31.06 -10.13 -7.88
CA ASN A 289 29.95 -11.04 -8.18
C ASN A 289 28.65 -10.23 -8.25
N LEU A 290 28.07 -10.10 -9.42
CA LEU A 290 26.87 -9.33 -9.66
C LEU A 290 25.72 -10.25 -10.03
N THR A 291 24.62 -10.20 -9.28
CA THR A 291 23.36 -10.83 -9.64
C THR A 291 22.42 -9.78 -10.20
N THR A 292 21.99 -9.98 -11.44
CA THR A 292 21.19 -9.01 -12.20
C THR A 292 19.85 -9.62 -12.60
N LYS A 293 18.77 -8.88 -12.33
CA LYS A 293 17.43 -9.17 -12.85
C LYS A 293 17.06 -8.06 -13.84
N VAL A 294 16.66 -8.46 -15.05
CA VAL A 294 16.19 -7.53 -16.07
C VAL A 294 14.72 -7.77 -16.35
N THR A 295 13.96 -6.67 -16.39
CA THR A 295 12.54 -6.68 -16.71
C THR A 295 12.29 -5.72 -17.87
N ALA A 296 11.59 -6.20 -18.91
CA ALA A 296 11.09 -5.36 -19.98
C ALA A 296 9.85 -4.59 -19.51
N LEU A 297 9.86 -3.26 -19.65
CA LEU A 297 8.77 -2.39 -19.24
C LEU A 297 7.93 -1.99 -20.46
N TYR A 298 6.61 -1.91 -20.24
CA TYR A 298 5.63 -1.60 -21.28
C TYR A 298 4.74 -0.44 -20.82
N ASP A 299 4.28 0.37 -21.76
CA ASP A 299 3.29 1.43 -21.50
C ASP A 299 1.86 0.86 -21.36
N SER A 300 0.90 1.75 -21.09
CA SER A 300 -0.52 1.40 -20.96
C SER A 300 -1.15 0.82 -22.24
N GLN A 301 -0.48 0.97 -23.40
CA GLN A 301 -0.89 0.43 -24.69
C GLN A 301 -0.12 -0.85 -25.05
N ASN A 302 0.60 -1.45 -24.06
CA ASN A 302 1.43 -2.64 -24.23
C ASN A 302 2.56 -2.47 -25.27
N ARG A 303 3.08 -1.25 -25.44
CA ARG A 303 4.27 -1.00 -26.26
C ARG A 303 5.50 -1.01 -25.37
N PHE A 304 6.55 -1.71 -25.80
CA PHE A 304 7.81 -1.76 -25.11
C PHE A 304 8.46 -0.35 -25.03
N ILE A 305 8.90 0.02 -23.83
CA ILE A 305 9.49 1.35 -23.56
C ILE A 305 10.91 1.29 -23.04
N ASN A 306 11.20 0.40 -22.05
CA ASN A 306 12.48 0.41 -21.34
C ASN A 306 12.90 -1.00 -20.89
N TYR A 307 14.22 -1.18 -20.65
CA TYR A 307 14.73 -2.27 -19.82
C TYR A 307 15.05 -1.74 -18.42
N LEU A 308 14.55 -2.42 -17.41
CA LEU A 308 14.88 -2.18 -16.00
C LEU A 308 15.84 -3.25 -15.52
N PHE A 309 17.05 -2.85 -15.14
CA PHE A 309 18.04 -3.70 -14.51
C PHE A 309 18.02 -3.48 -13.00
N ILE A 310 18.05 -4.54 -12.24
CA ILE A 310 18.23 -4.52 -10.80
C ILE A 310 19.48 -5.34 -10.50
N ASN A 311 20.50 -4.67 -9.97
CA ASN A 311 21.83 -5.21 -9.71
C ASN A 311 22.07 -5.37 -8.21
N ILE A 312 22.52 -6.54 -7.79
CA ILE A 312 22.89 -6.84 -6.41
C ILE A 312 24.34 -7.29 -6.39
N ASP A 313 25.20 -6.57 -5.67
CA ASP A 313 26.58 -7.01 -5.41
C ASP A 313 26.55 -8.13 -4.36
N THR A 314 26.81 -9.34 -4.80
CA THR A 314 26.82 -10.56 -3.98
C THR A 314 28.24 -11.03 -3.63
N THR A 315 29.25 -10.17 -3.82
CA THR A 315 30.66 -10.52 -3.64
C THR A 315 30.97 -11.01 -2.23
N GLU A 316 30.53 -10.28 -1.21
CA GLU A 316 30.77 -10.66 0.19
C GLU A 316 30.08 -11.98 0.54
N THR A 317 28.84 -12.16 0.11
CA THR A 317 28.06 -13.38 0.35
C THR A 317 28.70 -14.58 -0.35
N THR A 318 29.11 -14.43 -1.61
CA THR A 318 29.77 -15.48 -2.38
C THR A 318 31.11 -15.86 -1.75
N ASN A 319 31.93 -14.90 -1.35
CA ASN A 319 33.20 -15.13 -0.67
C ASN A 319 33.02 -15.82 0.68
N ALA A 320 32.00 -15.46 1.44
CA ALA A 320 31.67 -16.11 2.70
C ALA A 320 31.27 -17.59 2.48
N TYR A 321 30.43 -17.86 1.49
CA TYR A 321 30.05 -19.22 1.10
C TYR A 321 31.27 -20.06 0.68
N THR A 322 32.12 -19.50 -0.17
CA THR A 322 33.35 -20.18 -0.61
C THR A 322 34.24 -20.53 0.56
N LYS A 323 34.46 -19.60 1.51
CA LYS A 323 35.23 -19.87 2.72
C LYS A 323 34.61 -20.97 3.59
N ILE A 324 33.28 -20.97 3.74
CA ILE A 324 32.59 -22.03 4.49
C ILE A 324 32.84 -23.40 3.82
N GLN A 325 32.70 -23.49 2.50
CA GLN A 325 32.97 -24.72 1.77
C GLN A 325 34.44 -25.18 1.85
N GLU A 326 35.37 -24.24 1.81
CA GLU A 326 36.80 -24.54 2.01
C GLU A 326 37.02 -25.07 3.43
N PHE A 327 36.41 -24.48 4.45
CA PHE A 327 36.49 -24.99 5.82
C PHE A 327 35.85 -26.37 5.97
N GLU A 328 34.69 -26.61 5.38
CA GLU A 328 34.05 -27.93 5.41
C GLU A 328 34.92 -28.99 4.74
N ASN A 329 35.49 -28.71 3.58
CA ASN A 329 36.38 -29.60 2.89
C ASN A 329 37.66 -29.88 3.69
N LEU A 330 38.24 -28.85 4.30
CA LEU A 330 39.41 -28.99 5.19
C LEU A 330 39.07 -29.85 6.40
N PHE A 331 37.89 -29.63 7.01
CA PHE A 331 37.42 -30.42 8.16
C PHE A 331 37.22 -31.89 7.81
N LEU A 332 36.66 -32.19 6.62
CA LEU A 332 36.52 -33.56 6.11
C LEU A 332 37.89 -34.22 5.92
N LEU A 333 38.83 -33.53 5.29
CA LEU A 333 40.21 -34.04 5.08
C LEU A 333 40.92 -34.30 6.41
N ILE A 334 40.83 -33.39 7.37
CA ILE A 334 41.43 -33.57 8.71
C ILE A 334 40.75 -34.75 9.44
N GLY A 335 39.41 -34.87 9.34
CA GLY A 335 38.63 -35.94 9.92
C GLY A 335 39.11 -37.33 9.45
N ASP A 336 39.29 -37.49 8.15
CA ASP A 336 39.72 -38.73 7.56
C ASP A 336 41.20 -39.05 7.86
N TYR A 337 42.08 -38.05 7.78
CA TYR A 337 43.55 -38.25 7.97
C TYR A 337 43.91 -38.44 9.45
N ALA A 338 43.33 -37.64 10.33
CA ALA A 338 43.63 -37.70 11.77
C ALA A 338 42.70 -38.65 12.53
N LYS A 339 41.79 -39.34 11.86
CA LYS A 339 40.76 -40.20 12.48
C LYS A 339 39.91 -39.45 13.52
N VAL A 340 39.71 -38.16 13.32
CA VAL A 340 38.89 -37.30 14.17
C VAL A 340 37.44 -37.30 13.69
N GLY A 341 36.52 -37.70 14.53
CA GLY A 341 35.08 -37.66 14.27
C GLY A 341 34.46 -36.43 14.91
N PHE A 342 33.52 -35.81 14.22
CA PHE A 342 32.73 -34.68 14.68
C PHE A 342 31.26 -35.04 14.72
N ALA A 343 30.58 -34.58 15.79
CA ALA A 343 29.11 -34.63 15.87
C ALA A 343 28.57 -33.35 16.48
N HIS A 344 27.38 -32.99 16.03
CA HIS A 344 26.57 -31.87 16.52
C HIS A 344 25.16 -32.37 16.74
N PHE A 345 24.63 -32.23 17.95
CA PHE A 345 23.32 -32.77 18.29
C PHE A 345 22.67 -32.03 19.46
N ASN A 346 21.32 -32.02 19.44
CA ASN A 346 20.53 -31.56 20.57
C ASN A 346 20.37 -32.73 21.57
N VAL A 347 20.80 -32.53 22.83
CA VAL A 347 20.79 -33.59 23.83
C VAL A 347 19.38 -33.98 24.33
N LEU A 348 18.38 -33.08 24.14
CA LEU A 348 16.99 -33.34 24.54
C LEU A 348 16.29 -34.29 23.57
N THR A 349 16.42 -34.02 22.28
CA THR A 349 15.83 -34.86 21.21
C THR A 349 16.75 -35.96 20.76
N ARG A 350 18.07 -35.83 20.99
CA ARG A 350 19.16 -36.67 20.49
C ARG A 350 19.33 -36.63 18.97
N ASP A 351 18.62 -35.71 18.29
CA ASP A 351 18.75 -35.50 16.85
C ASP A 351 19.96 -34.62 16.54
N GLY A 352 20.56 -34.85 15.39
CA GLY A 352 21.71 -34.07 14.97
C GLY A 352 22.41 -34.69 13.76
N TYR A 353 23.66 -34.27 13.59
CA TYR A 353 24.53 -34.70 12.49
C TYR A 353 25.86 -35.20 13.06
N ALA A 354 26.40 -36.29 12.49
CA ALA A 354 27.73 -36.75 12.77
C ALA A 354 28.43 -37.24 11.49
N GLN A 355 29.75 -37.10 11.48
CA GLN A 355 30.60 -37.66 10.43
C GLN A 355 30.78 -39.17 10.60
N ASP A 356 31.03 -39.87 9.52
CA ASP A 356 31.26 -41.34 9.53
C ASP A 356 32.37 -41.76 10.49
N THR A 357 33.44 -40.98 10.57
CA THR A 357 34.56 -41.21 11.54
C THR A 357 34.10 -41.14 12.98
N TRP A 358 33.10 -40.27 13.32
CA TRP A 358 32.57 -40.21 14.66
C TRP A 358 31.89 -41.53 15.07
N TYR A 359 31.11 -42.13 14.19
CA TYR A 359 30.47 -43.43 14.39
C TYR A 359 31.53 -44.54 14.50
N ARG A 360 32.48 -44.57 13.59
CA ARG A 360 33.57 -45.54 13.61
C ARG A 360 34.38 -45.53 14.91
N ASN A 361 34.70 -44.36 15.45
CA ASN A 361 35.41 -44.20 16.68
C ASN A 361 34.63 -44.71 17.93
N LEU A 362 33.29 -44.75 17.84
CA LEU A 362 32.42 -45.34 18.88
C LEU A 362 32.05 -46.82 18.60
N GLY A 363 32.59 -47.41 17.56
CA GLY A 363 32.29 -48.80 17.15
C GLY A 363 30.91 -48.97 16.50
N GLU A 364 30.29 -47.90 16.09
CA GLU A 364 28.96 -47.88 15.54
C GLU A 364 29.00 -47.96 14.00
N LYS A 365 27.87 -48.36 13.37
CA LYS A 365 27.74 -48.32 11.91
C LYS A 365 27.50 -46.86 11.48
N GLU A 366 28.10 -46.52 10.35
CA GLU A 366 27.97 -45.21 9.73
C GLU A 366 26.49 -44.94 9.37
N GLY A 367 26.03 -43.72 9.65
CA GLY A 367 24.70 -43.23 9.24
C GLY A 367 23.51 -43.76 10.03
N ILE A 368 23.71 -44.52 11.12
CA ILE A 368 22.60 -44.88 11.99
C ILE A 368 22.03 -43.63 12.69
N PRO A 369 20.71 -43.60 12.99
CA PRO A 369 20.11 -42.46 13.70
C PRO A 369 20.83 -42.18 15.03
N MET A 370 21.20 -40.92 15.27
CA MET A 370 21.90 -40.51 16.49
C MET A 370 21.18 -40.90 17.80
N PRO A 371 19.85 -40.92 17.90
CA PRO A 371 19.16 -41.43 19.10
C PRO A 371 19.49 -42.88 19.48
N GLN A 372 19.97 -43.67 18.53
CA GLN A 372 20.42 -45.07 18.76
C GLN A 372 21.84 -45.12 19.36
N VAL A 373 22.61 -44.06 19.25
CA VAL A 373 23.96 -43.95 19.78
C VAL A 373 24.00 -43.13 21.06
N ILE A 374 23.47 -41.90 20.99
CA ILE A 374 23.48 -40.98 22.12
C ILE A 374 22.61 -41.51 23.24
N GLY A 375 23.23 -41.69 24.42
CA GLY A 375 22.59 -42.23 25.62
C GLY A 375 22.46 -43.76 25.64
N VAL A 376 22.77 -44.46 24.56
CA VAL A 376 22.83 -45.92 24.47
C VAL A 376 24.28 -46.40 24.65
N TYR A 377 25.17 -45.90 23.76
CA TYR A 377 26.62 -46.22 23.76
C TYR A 377 26.90 -47.70 23.76
N ALA A 378 26.23 -48.47 22.85
CA ALA A 378 26.19 -49.93 22.86
C ALA A 378 27.58 -50.61 22.89
N HIS A 379 28.58 -50.03 22.22
CA HIS A 379 29.90 -50.59 22.08
C HIS A 379 30.93 -50.01 23.07
N VAL A 380 30.53 -49.04 23.91
CA VAL A 380 31.39 -48.51 24.99
C VAL A 380 31.29 -49.46 26.20
N VAL A 381 32.42 -49.70 26.86
CA VAL A 381 32.46 -50.54 28.09
C VAL A 381 31.52 -49.98 29.17
N PRO A 382 30.78 -50.82 29.93
CA PRO A 382 29.73 -50.36 30.88
C PRO A 382 30.15 -49.32 31.88
N GLU A 383 31.38 -49.40 32.41
CA GLU A 383 31.92 -48.41 33.36
C GLU A 383 32.07 -47.04 32.71
N ASP A 384 32.52 -47.00 31.45
CA ASP A 384 32.74 -45.78 30.70
C ASP A 384 31.40 -45.21 30.18
N GLN A 385 30.41 -46.07 29.85
CA GLN A 385 29.04 -45.66 29.54
C GLN A 385 28.40 -44.86 30.69
N ALA A 386 28.62 -45.32 31.94
CA ALA A 386 28.07 -44.66 33.11
C ALA A 386 28.49 -43.20 33.20
N VAL A 387 29.77 -42.91 32.91
CA VAL A 387 30.30 -41.53 32.89
C VAL A 387 29.63 -40.67 31.84
N LEU A 388 29.48 -41.20 30.61
CA LEU A 388 28.81 -40.47 29.49
C LEU A 388 27.32 -40.20 29.78
N LYS A 389 26.61 -41.18 30.31
CA LYS A 389 25.21 -41.05 30.70
C LYS A 389 25.01 -40.05 31.82
N ASN A 390 25.91 -40.09 32.84
CA ASN A 390 25.87 -39.13 33.94
C ASN A 390 26.09 -37.69 33.41
N PHE A 391 27.08 -37.51 32.55
CA PHE A 391 27.34 -36.20 31.94
C PHE A 391 26.11 -35.65 31.18
N VAL A 392 25.43 -36.44 30.35
CA VAL A 392 24.20 -36.05 29.67
C VAL A 392 23.14 -35.59 30.66
N ARG A 393 22.99 -36.29 31.81
CA ARG A 393 22.08 -35.90 32.89
C ARG A 393 22.45 -34.54 33.49
N GLU A 394 23.73 -34.37 33.83
CA GLU A 394 24.24 -33.12 34.41
C GLU A 394 24.10 -31.94 33.50
N VAL A 395 24.28 -32.13 32.18
CA VAL A 395 24.02 -31.08 31.16
C VAL A 395 22.55 -30.70 31.13
N LYS A 396 21.63 -31.68 31.16
CA LYS A 396 20.18 -31.39 31.20
C LYS A 396 19.76 -30.61 32.44
N GLU A 397 20.47 -30.80 33.57
CA GLU A 397 20.26 -30.11 34.82
C GLU A 397 21.02 -28.77 34.91
N GLY A 398 21.78 -28.41 33.86
CA GLY A 398 22.60 -27.19 33.83
C GLY A 398 23.84 -27.22 34.76
N LYS A 399 24.24 -28.40 35.21
CA LYS A 399 25.37 -28.61 36.16
C LYS A 399 26.73 -28.81 35.46
N ALA A 400 26.70 -29.19 34.18
CA ALA A 400 27.90 -29.41 33.38
C ALA A 400 27.76 -28.76 32.00
N SER A 401 28.86 -28.24 31.44
CA SER A 401 28.91 -27.60 30.12
C SER A 401 29.94 -28.24 29.18
N SER A 402 30.82 -29.09 29.67
CA SER A 402 31.82 -29.78 28.89
C SER A 402 32.28 -31.07 29.53
N LEU A 403 32.75 -32.02 28.73
CA LEU A 403 33.38 -33.25 29.18
C LEU A 403 34.57 -33.55 28.27
N ARG A 404 35.67 -33.93 28.87
CA ARG A 404 36.78 -34.61 28.20
C ARG A 404 37.03 -35.95 28.89
N LYS A 405 36.87 -37.04 28.13
CA LYS A 405 37.00 -38.40 28.69
C LYS A 405 37.55 -39.35 27.66
N GLU A 406 38.44 -40.25 28.11
CA GLU A 406 38.89 -41.40 27.33
C GLU A 406 38.00 -42.60 27.70
N VAL A 407 37.48 -43.27 26.69
CA VAL A 407 36.57 -44.41 26.82
C VAL A 407 37.08 -45.62 26.06
N ARG A 408 36.79 -46.80 26.57
CA ARG A 408 37.10 -48.06 25.92
C ARG A 408 35.96 -48.51 25.05
N VAL A 409 36.22 -48.75 23.79
CA VAL A 409 35.25 -49.20 22.79
C VAL A 409 35.51 -50.64 22.41
N CYS A 410 34.56 -51.53 22.64
CA CYS A 410 34.66 -52.94 22.29
C CYS A 410 34.47 -53.13 20.79
N ARG A 411 35.36 -53.89 20.16
CA ARG A 411 35.30 -54.21 18.74
C ARG A 411 34.82 -55.66 18.53
N GLU A 412 34.32 -55.96 17.37
CA GLU A 412 33.81 -57.31 16.98
C GLU A 412 34.80 -58.45 17.24
N ASN A 413 36.11 -58.17 17.21
CA ASN A 413 37.15 -59.13 17.48
C ASN A 413 37.46 -59.35 18.98
N GLY A 414 36.61 -58.73 19.87
CA GLY A 414 36.79 -58.83 21.32
C GLY A 414 37.92 -57.98 21.92
N LYS A 415 38.62 -57.19 21.10
CA LYS A 415 39.61 -56.21 21.53
C LYS A 415 39.00 -54.86 21.83
N TYR A 416 39.67 -54.13 22.70
CA TYR A 416 39.28 -52.74 23.02
C TYR A 416 40.14 -51.77 22.21
N THR A 417 39.50 -50.69 21.71
CA THR A 417 40.19 -49.48 21.28
C THR A 417 39.90 -48.36 22.25
N TRP A 418 40.80 -47.40 22.33
CA TRP A 418 40.65 -46.23 23.18
C TRP A 418 40.20 -45.02 22.33
N THR A 419 39.13 -44.41 22.74
CA THR A 419 38.58 -43.20 22.05
C THR A 419 38.54 -42.04 23.04
N SER A 420 39.22 -40.94 22.71
CA SER A 420 39.07 -39.67 23.41
C SER A 420 37.81 -38.96 22.92
N ILE A 421 36.95 -38.58 23.87
CA ILE A 421 35.71 -37.87 23.62
C ILE A 421 35.79 -36.49 24.29
N ASN A 422 35.61 -35.45 23.47
CA ASN A 422 35.50 -34.07 23.93
C ASN A 422 34.15 -33.54 23.53
N VAL A 423 33.34 -33.14 24.48
CA VAL A 423 31.98 -32.62 24.30
C VAL A 423 31.86 -31.26 24.94
N MET A 424 31.19 -30.34 24.30
CA MET A 424 30.87 -29.04 24.87
C MET A 424 29.46 -28.61 24.51
N VAL A 425 28.79 -27.92 25.44
CA VAL A 425 27.51 -27.27 25.21
C VAL A 425 27.76 -25.99 24.42
N ARG A 426 27.11 -25.85 23.27
CA ARG A 426 27.18 -24.66 22.43
C ARG A 426 26.03 -23.67 22.73
N ASP A 427 24.81 -24.19 22.93
CA ASP A 427 23.62 -23.40 23.21
C ASP A 427 22.78 -24.09 24.28
N TYR A 428 22.43 -23.37 25.33
CA TYR A 428 21.67 -23.88 26.45
C TYR A 428 20.38 -23.08 26.66
N ARG A 429 19.30 -23.53 26.05
CA ARG A 429 17.95 -22.95 26.16
C ARG A 429 16.92 -24.07 26.35
N PRO A 430 16.90 -24.75 27.49
CA PRO A 430 16.03 -25.91 27.75
C PRO A 430 14.54 -25.55 27.65
N GLN A 431 14.15 -24.33 27.98
CA GLN A 431 12.78 -23.83 27.84
C GLN A 431 12.29 -23.80 26.35
N ASP A 432 13.22 -23.67 25.41
CA ASP A 432 12.94 -23.67 23.96
C ASP A 432 13.12 -25.06 23.35
N GLY A 433 13.42 -26.08 24.18
CA GLY A 433 13.73 -27.43 23.70
C GLY A 433 15.13 -27.57 23.11
N ILE A 434 16.05 -26.63 23.39
CA ILE A 434 17.39 -26.56 22.81
C ILE A 434 18.44 -26.74 23.90
N ILE A 435 19.19 -27.84 23.80
CA ILE A 435 20.50 -28.02 24.47
C ILE A 435 21.42 -28.60 23.40
N ASP A 436 22.17 -27.73 22.78
CA ASP A 436 22.95 -28.00 21.59
C ASP A 436 24.39 -28.32 21.94
N MET A 437 24.90 -29.43 21.46
CA MET A 437 26.22 -29.95 21.85
C MET A 437 27.11 -30.21 20.62
N LEU A 438 28.37 -29.87 20.78
CA LEU A 438 29.43 -30.26 19.88
C LEU A 438 30.26 -31.37 20.50
N CYS A 439 30.52 -32.41 19.73
CA CYS A 439 31.37 -33.54 20.15
C CYS A 439 32.46 -33.78 19.11
N ILE A 440 33.68 -33.88 19.60
CA ILE A 440 34.83 -34.35 18.85
C ILE A 440 35.34 -35.64 19.50
N ASN A 441 35.49 -36.69 18.73
CA ASN A 441 36.11 -37.93 19.17
C ASN A 441 37.27 -38.36 18.25
N TYR A 442 38.24 -39.03 18.79
CA TYR A 442 39.37 -39.58 18.00
C TYR A 442 39.95 -40.81 18.66
N ASP A 443 40.43 -41.73 17.83
CA ASP A 443 41.09 -42.98 18.26
C ASP A 443 42.49 -42.66 18.81
N ILE A 444 42.74 -43.06 20.05
CA ILE A 444 44.02 -42.91 20.77
C ILE A 444 44.64 -44.25 21.09
N THR A 445 44.19 -45.34 20.40
CA THR A 445 44.73 -46.66 20.58
C THR A 445 46.21 -46.67 20.18
N PRO A 446 47.13 -47.16 21.01
CA PRO A 446 48.58 -47.22 20.76
C PRO A 446 48.95 -48.00 19.51
#